data_85b454e494ad1fece3ed6204c971280e
#
_entry.id   85b454e494ad1fece3ed6204c971280e
#
_cell.length_a   1.000
_cell.length_b   1.000
_cell.length_c   1.000
_cell.angle_alpha   90.00
_cell.angle_beta   90.00
_cell.angle_gamma   90.00
#
_symmetry.space_group_name_H-M   'P 1'
#
loop_
_entity.id
_entity.type
_entity.pdbx_description
1 polymer ?
#
loop_
_entity_poly.entity_id
_entity_poly.type
_entity_poly.pdbx_seq_one_letter_code
_entity_poly.pdbx_strand_id
1 'polypeptide(L)'
;MNPAPSSNGHLVRNGVEARPSATFEPRFRSSVPARIEGVLAAAVIAAVLAIFYYLLVKLPGPLVVHVEDDTHQGIMNAQVACLGPDGKRFSALTDVFGEAKWPGLSHGAWRCEALPPPKFHSAAMVGYATVVPRKPAMWLARVERPTVAIVQVVRPKGEPRAAPAVRAVCAAVPGESSAPTWEARAGLLDGRATLYLPHGRACRIGLVRPELPANAPGPVSDARLSCGSAPCTPELRGGVGEELQVVLAPNPEQWQEVRPPVEGD
;
A
#
# COMPACT_ATOMS: atom_id res chain seq x y z
N MET A 1 57.55 5.44 -22.27
CA MET A 1 58.96 5.81 -22.14
C MET A 1 59.44 5.45 -20.75
N ASN A 2 60.02 4.34 -20.64
CA ASN A 2 61.30 3.94 -20.07
C ASN A 2 61.62 4.15 -18.60
N PRO A 3 62.53 3.35 -18.06
CA PRO A 3 62.74 1.92 -18.07
C PRO A 3 63.06 1.36 -16.66
N ALA A 4 63.19 0.06 -16.55
CA ALA A 4 63.69 -0.63 -15.38
C ALA A 4 65.22 -0.36 -15.15
N PRO A 5 65.71 -0.72 -13.98
CA PRO A 5 67.02 -1.34 -13.94
C PRO A 5 67.05 -2.69 -13.25
N SER A 6 67.78 -3.57 -13.86
CA SER A 6 68.32 -4.84 -13.36
C SER A 6 69.41 -4.59 -12.31
N SER A 7 69.51 -5.47 -11.30
CA SER A 7 70.81 -5.66 -10.63
C SER A 7 70.99 -7.13 -10.28
N ASN A 8 72.04 -7.69 -10.87
CA ASN A 8 72.68 -8.92 -10.57
C ASN A 8 73.32 -8.86 -9.17
N GLY A 9 73.25 -9.92 -8.42
CA GLY A 9 73.92 -10.09 -7.11
C GLY A 9 74.26 -11.53 -6.87
N HIS A 10 75.45 -11.84 -7.20
CA HIS A 10 76.39 -12.88 -6.78
C HIS A 10 75.95 -14.04 -5.86
N LEU A 11 76.20 -15.22 -6.39
CA LEU A 11 76.39 -16.51 -5.73
C LEU A 11 77.50 -16.41 -4.68
N VAL A 12 77.19 -16.81 -3.42
CA VAL A 12 78.14 -17.32 -2.47
C VAL A 12 77.73 -18.73 -2.04
N ARG A 13 78.51 -19.68 -2.43
CA ARG A 13 78.38 -21.09 -2.21
C ARG A 13 79.11 -21.38 -0.92
N ASN A 14 78.37 -21.54 0.19
CA ASN A 14 78.94 -22.12 1.43
C ASN A 14 78.35 -23.51 1.64
N GLY A 15 79.20 -24.52 1.48
CA GLY A 15 78.89 -25.88 1.79
C GLY A 15 78.76 -26.04 3.28
N VAL A 16 77.62 -26.56 3.69
CA VAL A 16 77.37 -27.06 5.02
C VAL A 16 77.00 -28.54 4.89
N GLU A 17 77.84 -29.40 5.46
CA GLU A 17 77.63 -30.84 5.52
C GLU A 17 76.31 -31.23 6.11
N ALA A 18 75.57 -32.05 5.34
CA ALA A 18 74.35 -32.66 5.77
C ALA A 18 74.56 -33.67 6.88
N ARG A 19 74.14 -33.37 8.10
CA ARG A 19 73.86 -34.34 9.11
C ARG A 19 72.58 -35.09 8.77
N PRO A 20 72.48 -36.42 8.89
CA PRO A 20 71.25 -37.13 8.66
C PRO A 20 70.29 -36.77 9.77
N SER A 21 69.24 -36.08 9.36
CA SER A 21 68.09 -35.81 10.22
C SER A 21 67.35 -37.10 10.52
N ALA A 22 67.37 -37.49 11.79
CA ALA A 22 66.50 -38.54 12.28
C ALA A 22 65.02 -38.16 11.97
N THR A 23 64.44 -38.86 11.05
CA THR A 23 63.02 -38.78 10.75
C THR A 23 62.26 -39.28 11.97
N PHE A 24 61.78 -38.29 12.76
CA PHE A 24 60.83 -38.56 13.83
C PHE A 24 59.45 -38.77 13.15
N GLU A 25 59.13 -40.02 12.86
CA GLU A 25 57.74 -40.37 12.47
C GLU A 25 56.88 -40.33 13.74
N PRO A 26 55.94 -39.38 13.85
CA PRO A 26 54.96 -39.45 14.91
C PRO A 26 53.97 -40.56 14.56
N ARG A 27 54.21 -41.77 15.10
CA ARG A 27 53.21 -42.85 15.06
C ARG A 27 52.04 -42.45 15.98
N PHE A 28 51.21 -41.53 15.58
CA PHE A 28 49.84 -41.41 16.09
C PHE A 28 48.99 -42.52 15.46
N ARG A 29 49.10 -43.72 15.95
CA ARG A 29 48.06 -44.73 15.79
C ARG A 29 46.90 -44.33 16.67
N SER A 30 45.97 -43.55 16.16
CA SER A 30 44.67 -43.45 16.76
C SER A 30 43.93 -44.76 16.52
N SER A 31 43.88 -45.59 17.55
CA SER A 31 43.12 -46.83 17.56
C SER A 31 41.60 -46.54 17.74
N VAL A 32 41.11 -45.59 17.01
CA VAL A 32 39.65 -45.35 16.96
C VAL A 32 39.07 -46.47 16.07
N PRO A 33 38.21 -47.35 16.59
CA PRO A 33 37.65 -48.43 15.77
C PRO A 33 36.91 -47.82 14.59
N ALA A 34 37.15 -48.32 13.39
CA ALA A 34 36.64 -47.81 12.12
C ALA A 34 35.11 -47.58 12.10
N ARG A 35 34.38 -48.25 12.98
CA ARG A 35 32.93 -48.04 13.17
C ARG A 35 32.61 -46.68 13.81
N ILE A 36 33.48 -46.15 14.70
CA ILE A 36 33.27 -44.86 15.36
C ILE A 36 33.53 -43.70 14.37
N GLU A 37 34.53 -43.87 13.50
CA GLU A 37 34.82 -42.87 12.45
C GLU A 37 33.68 -42.72 11.46
N GLY A 38 33.04 -43.82 11.05
CA GLY A 38 31.87 -43.80 10.18
C GLY A 38 30.67 -43.12 10.81
N VAL A 39 30.41 -43.35 12.09
CA VAL A 39 29.32 -42.71 12.85
C VAL A 39 29.55 -41.22 13.02
N LEU A 40 30.79 -40.81 13.34
CA LEU A 40 31.15 -39.40 13.48
C LEU A 40 31.01 -38.65 12.12
N ALA A 41 31.49 -39.26 11.03
CA ALA A 41 31.37 -38.68 9.70
C ALA A 41 29.87 -38.50 9.28
N ALA A 42 29.05 -39.51 9.53
CA ALA A 42 27.62 -39.42 9.26
C ALA A 42 26.92 -38.35 10.09
N ALA A 43 27.27 -38.21 11.38
CA ALA A 43 26.73 -37.17 12.27
C ALA A 43 27.14 -35.77 11.82
N VAL A 44 28.38 -35.57 11.38
CA VAL A 44 28.85 -34.28 10.84
C VAL A 44 28.12 -33.93 9.56
N ILE A 45 27.95 -34.88 8.62
CA ILE A 45 27.21 -34.66 7.38
C ILE A 45 25.74 -34.30 7.68
N ALA A 46 25.09 -35.03 8.59
CA ALA A 46 23.73 -34.74 8.99
C ALA A 46 23.60 -33.35 9.62
N ALA A 47 24.52 -32.94 10.48
CA ALA A 47 24.55 -31.60 11.07
C ALA A 47 24.74 -30.49 10.01
N VAL A 48 25.68 -30.70 9.08
CA VAL A 48 25.89 -29.74 7.98
C VAL A 48 24.66 -29.62 7.11
N LEU A 49 23.99 -30.73 6.74
CA LEU A 49 22.75 -30.72 5.96
C LEU A 49 21.62 -30.06 6.73
N ALA A 50 21.49 -30.29 8.03
CA ALA A 50 20.48 -29.63 8.87
C ALA A 50 20.72 -28.13 8.98
N ILE A 51 21.96 -27.69 9.16
CA ILE A 51 22.31 -26.25 9.14
C ILE A 51 22.03 -25.65 7.78
N PHE A 52 22.40 -26.32 6.70
CA PHE A 52 22.17 -25.83 5.34
C PHE A 52 20.66 -25.73 5.04
N TYR A 53 19.90 -26.74 5.43
CA TYR A 53 18.43 -26.73 5.34
C TYR A 53 17.86 -25.57 6.15
N TYR A 54 18.30 -25.38 7.39
CA TYR A 54 17.84 -24.27 8.24
C TYR A 54 18.16 -22.91 7.63
N LEU A 55 19.37 -22.72 7.11
CA LEU A 55 19.78 -21.48 6.46
C LEU A 55 19.00 -21.21 5.15
N LEU A 56 18.68 -22.23 4.38
CA LEU A 56 17.93 -22.08 3.14
C LEU A 56 16.43 -21.83 3.36
N VAL A 57 15.83 -22.52 4.33
CA VAL A 57 14.39 -22.52 4.54
C VAL A 57 13.93 -21.44 5.53
N LYS A 58 14.80 -21.07 6.48
CA LYS A 58 14.46 -20.12 7.56
C LYS A 58 14.96 -18.69 7.34
N LEU A 59 15.77 -18.47 6.29
CA LEU A 59 16.22 -17.11 5.98
C LEU A 59 15.01 -16.23 5.62
N PRO A 60 14.92 -15.04 6.20
CA PRO A 60 13.86 -14.10 5.87
C PRO A 60 14.01 -13.61 4.42
N GLY A 61 12.89 -13.29 3.80
CA GLY A 61 12.84 -12.70 2.48
C GLY A 61 12.11 -11.34 2.48
N PRO A 62 12.42 -10.46 1.54
CA PRO A 62 11.72 -9.18 1.42
C PRO A 62 10.36 -9.34 0.73
N LEU A 63 9.39 -8.53 1.17
CA LEU A 63 8.09 -8.38 0.52
C LEU A 63 7.88 -6.91 0.18
N VAL A 64 7.43 -6.66 -1.04
CA VAL A 64 7.00 -5.34 -1.51
C VAL A 64 5.55 -5.44 -1.95
N VAL A 65 4.71 -4.58 -1.42
CA VAL A 65 3.36 -4.38 -1.91
C VAL A 65 3.32 -3.04 -2.61
N HIS A 66 2.99 -3.06 -3.90
CA HIS A 66 2.86 -1.86 -4.71
C HIS A 66 1.38 -1.60 -4.99
N VAL A 67 0.90 -0.42 -4.61
CA VAL A 67 -0.46 0.03 -4.85
C VAL A 67 -0.43 1.12 -5.89
N GLU A 68 -1.02 0.89 -7.04
CA GLU A 68 -1.06 1.82 -8.18
C GLU A 68 -2.49 2.09 -8.64
N ASP A 69 -2.69 3.21 -9.32
CA ASP A 69 -3.94 3.50 -10.01
C ASP A 69 -3.98 2.91 -11.44
N ASP A 70 -5.07 3.15 -12.14
CA ASP A 70 -5.28 2.72 -13.52
C ASP A 70 -4.31 3.37 -14.53
N THR A 71 -3.60 4.44 -14.14
CA THR A 71 -2.53 5.08 -14.93
C THR A 71 -1.13 4.63 -14.54
N HIS A 72 -1.01 3.59 -13.70
CA HIS A 72 0.26 3.10 -13.12
C HIS A 72 0.99 4.11 -12.22
N GLN A 73 0.27 5.08 -11.67
CA GLN A 73 0.82 5.98 -10.66
C GLN A 73 0.67 5.36 -9.27
N GLY A 74 1.75 5.38 -8.51
CA GLY A 74 1.75 4.87 -7.13
C GLY A 74 0.81 5.68 -6.23
N ILE A 75 0.04 4.99 -5.41
CA ILE A 75 -0.91 5.60 -4.47
C ILE A 75 -0.25 5.69 -3.09
N MET A 76 0.07 6.91 -2.67
CA MET A 76 0.59 7.22 -1.34
C MET A 76 -0.48 7.08 -0.25
N ASN A 77 -0.07 6.70 0.96
CA ASN A 77 -0.93 6.55 2.14
C ASN A 77 -2.04 5.47 1.99
N ALA A 78 -1.89 4.50 1.10
CA ALA A 78 -2.72 3.30 1.14
C ALA A 78 -2.31 2.45 2.35
N GLN A 79 -3.28 2.00 3.12
CA GLN A 79 -3.03 1.12 4.27
C GLN A 79 -2.86 -0.31 3.79
N VAL A 80 -1.69 -0.89 3.99
CA VAL A 80 -1.41 -2.28 3.64
C VAL A 80 -1.23 -3.09 4.91
N ALA A 81 -1.91 -4.24 4.99
CA ALA A 81 -1.79 -5.20 6.08
C ALA A 81 -1.55 -6.59 5.51
N CYS A 82 -0.50 -7.27 5.96
CA CYS A 82 -0.17 -8.62 5.52
C CYS A 82 -0.16 -9.60 6.71
N LEU A 83 -0.79 -10.76 6.52
CA LEU A 83 -0.84 -11.88 7.46
C LEU A 83 0.04 -13.01 6.94
N GLY A 84 1.02 -13.42 7.74
CA GLY A 84 1.99 -14.45 7.38
C GLY A 84 1.55 -15.86 7.75
N PRO A 85 2.30 -16.86 7.27
CA PRO A 85 2.06 -18.27 7.56
C PRO A 85 2.24 -18.63 9.03
N ASP A 86 2.98 -17.81 9.78
CA ASP A 86 3.20 -17.92 11.23
C ASP A 86 2.15 -17.17 12.07
N GLY A 87 1.09 -16.66 11.43
CA GLY A 87 0.03 -15.88 12.08
C GLY A 87 0.42 -14.44 12.44
N LYS A 88 1.64 -14.01 12.16
CA LYS A 88 2.07 -12.63 12.39
C LYS A 88 1.46 -11.69 11.37
N ARG A 89 0.99 -10.55 11.86
CA ARG A 89 0.44 -9.48 11.05
C ARG A 89 1.39 -8.28 11.05
N PHE A 90 1.65 -7.76 9.86
CA PHE A 90 2.38 -6.52 9.66
C PHE A 90 1.51 -5.53 8.90
N SER A 91 1.66 -4.25 9.22
CA SER A 91 0.95 -3.18 8.53
C SER A 91 1.88 -2.01 8.28
N ALA A 92 1.68 -1.33 7.16
CA ALA A 92 2.40 -0.12 6.80
C ALA A 92 1.50 0.76 5.90
N LEU A 93 1.86 2.03 5.78
CA LEU A 93 1.34 2.91 4.74
C LEU A 93 2.29 2.88 3.55
N THR A 94 1.74 2.99 2.35
CA THR A 94 2.54 3.15 1.13
C THR A 94 3.21 4.51 1.09
N ASP A 95 4.42 4.53 0.56
CA ASP A 95 5.22 5.74 0.32
C ASP A 95 4.74 6.53 -0.91
N VAL A 96 5.50 7.56 -1.31
CA VAL A 96 5.20 8.41 -2.48
C VAL A 96 5.21 7.65 -3.81
N PHE A 97 5.83 6.48 -3.85
CA PHE A 97 5.86 5.59 -5.00
C PHE A 97 4.75 4.53 -4.96
N GLY A 98 3.90 4.55 -3.93
CA GLY A 98 2.87 3.55 -3.72
C GLY A 98 3.38 2.24 -3.14
N GLU A 99 4.55 2.21 -2.51
CA GLU A 99 5.18 0.99 -2.03
C GLU A 99 5.15 0.87 -0.51
N ALA A 100 4.77 -0.31 -0.02
CA ALA A 100 4.95 -0.75 1.36
C ALA A 100 5.96 -1.89 1.38
N LYS A 101 7.05 -1.77 2.17
CA LYS A 101 8.20 -2.68 2.13
C LYS A 101 8.48 -3.32 3.48
N TRP A 102 8.73 -4.61 3.46
CA TRP A 102 9.19 -5.37 4.63
C TRP A 102 10.44 -6.16 4.24
N PRO A 103 11.61 -5.82 4.81
CA PRO A 103 12.88 -6.39 4.38
C PRO A 103 13.10 -7.84 4.83
N GLY A 104 12.37 -8.30 5.85
CA GLY A 104 12.66 -9.59 6.47
C GLY A 104 11.44 -10.29 7.02
N LEU A 105 10.68 -10.97 6.15
CA LEU A 105 9.51 -11.76 6.52
C LEU A 105 9.83 -13.26 6.50
N SER A 106 9.08 -14.04 7.27
CA SER A 106 9.16 -15.49 7.26
C SER A 106 8.79 -16.04 5.88
N HIS A 107 9.48 -17.12 5.48
CA HIS A 107 9.20 -17.82 4.24
C HIS A 107 7.79 -18.41 4.24
N GLY A 108 7.11 -18.32 3.10
CA GLY A 108 5.78 -18.89 2.90
C GLY A 108 4.80 -17.95 2.21
N ALA A 109 3.53 -18.36 2.17
CA ALA A 109 2.46 -17.58 1.57
C ALA A 109 1.96 -16.50 2.55
N TRP A 110 1.93 -15.27 2.08
CA TRP A 110 1.40 -14.11 2.78
C TRP A 110 0.12 -13.65 2.14
N ARG A 111 -0.93 -13.49 2.93
CA ARG A 111 -2.17 -12.84 2.50
C ARG A 111 -2.07 -11.36 2.83
N CYS A 112 -2.13 -10.52 1.81
CA CYS A 112 -2.07 -9.08 1.96
C CYS A 112 -3.41 -8.44 1.62
N GLU A 113 -3.70 -7.36 2.30
CA GLU A 113 -4.87 -6.52 2.11
C GLU A 113 -4.40 -5.09 1.96
N ALA A 114 -4.82 -4.40 0.90
CA ALA A 114 -4.52 -3.00 0.65
C ALA A 114 -5.81 -2.20 0.60
N LEU A 115 -5.90 -1.19 1.47
CA LEU A 115 -7.01 -0.25 1.53
C LEU A 115 -6.51 1.11 1.03
N PRO A 116 -6.95 1.57 -0.15
CA PRO A 116 -6.56 2.89 -0.66
C PRO A 116 -7.17 4.02 0.18
N PRO A 117 -6.64 5.25 0.07
CA PRO A 117 -7.22 6.42 0.73
C PRO A 117 -8.70 6.61 0.38
N PRO A 118 -9.52 7.17 1.30
CA PRO A 118 -10.98 7.29 1.13
C PRO A 118 -11.42 7.95 -0.17
N LYS A 119 -10.62 8.87 -0.72
CA LYS A 119 -10.91 9.55 -2.00
C LYS A 119 -11.08 8.61 -3.20
N PHE A 120 -10.52 7.40 -3.14
CA PHE A 120 -10.67 6.42 -4.21
C PHE A 120 -11.99 5.65 -4.16
N HIS A 121 -12.72 5.71 -3.03
CA HIS A 121 -14.00 4.99 -2.85
C HIS A 121 -13.94 3.50 -3.19
N SER A 122 -12.75 2.93 -3.10
CA SER A 122 -12.51 1.53 -3.41
C SER A 122 -12.55 0.67 -2.13
N ALA A 123 -13.05 -0.53 -2.27
CA ALA A 123 -12.96 -1.53 -1.22
C ALA A 123 -11.51 -1.99 -1.03
N ALA A 124 -11.25 -2.63 0.11
CA ALA A 124 -9.95 -3.26 0.33
C ALA A 124 -9.71 -4.36 -0.71
N MET A 125 -8.52 -4.35 -1.29
CA MET A 125 -8.08 -5.38 -2.21
C MET A 125 -7.32 -6.45 -1.44
N VAL A 126 -7.56 -7.71 -1.79
CA VAL A 126 -6.89 -8.85 -1.17
C VAL A 126 -6.05 -9.58 -2.21
N GLY A 127 -4.82 -9.88 -1.84
CA GLY A 127 -3.92 -10.64 -2.69
C GLY A 127 -2.97 -11.52 -1.89
N TYR A 128 -2.17 -12.29 -2.62
CA TYR A 128 -1.23 -13.23 -2.04
C TYR A 128 0.16 -13.04 -2.64
N ALA A 129 1.18 -13.14 -1.79
CA ALA A 129 2.57 -13.14 -2.20
C ALA A 129 3.30 -14.29 -1.52
N THR A 130 4.16 -14.98 -2.25
CA THR A 130 5.00 -16.03 -1.67
C THR A 130 6.39 -15.48 -1.41
N VAL A 131 6.70 -15.31 -0.14
CA VAL A 131 8.04 -14.89 0.30
C VAL A 131 8.98 -16.09 0.25
N VAL A 132 10.08 -15.94 -0.46
CA VAL A 132 11.17 -16.93 -0.55
C VAL A 132 12.48 -16.29 -0.09
N PRO A 133 13.44 -17.07 0.45
CA PRO A 133 14.71 -16.53 0.88
C PRO A 133 15.43 -15.75 -0.22
N ARG A 134 15.95 -14.58 0.13
CA ARG A 134 16.80 -13.73 -0.73
C ARG A 134 16.16 -13.22 -2.04
N LYS A 135 14.90 -13.53 -2.33
CA LYS A 135 14.20 -12.99 -3.51
C LYS A 135 13.10 -12.05 -3.05
N PRO A 136 13.00 -10.85 -3.64
CA PRO A 136 11.86 -9.98 -3.35
C PRO A 136 10.57 -10.63 -3.87
N ALA A 137 9.61 -10.79 -2.98
CA ALA A 137 8.24 -11.08 -3.34
C ALA A 137 7.54 -9.76 -3.64
N MET A 138 6.71 -9.71 -4.65
CA MET A 138 5.93 -8.53 -5.01
C MET A 138 4.46 -8.90 -5.15
N TRP A 139 3.61 -8.05 -4.62
CA TRP A 139 2.19 -8.04 -4.93
C TRP A 139 1.80 -6.66 -5.46
N LEU A 140 1.14 -6.65 -6.62
CA LEU A 140 0.63 -5.45 -7.27
C LEU A 140 -0.88 -5.35 -7.03
N ALA A 141 -1.31 -4.27 -6.37
CA ALA A 141 -2.71 -3.95 -6.14
C ALA A 141 -3.11 -2.75 -7.01
N ARG A 142 -4.06 -2.93 -7.91
CA ARG A 142 -4.57 -1.87 -8.79
C ARG A 142 -5.89 -1.31 -8.31
N VAL A 143 -5.97 0.01 -8.28
CA VAL A 143 -7.14 0.79 -7.87
C VAL A 143 -7.61 1.63 -9.03
N GLU A 144 -8.89 1.61 -9.32
CA GLU A 144 -9.47 2.52 -10.31
C GLU A 144 -9.66 3.91 -9.69
N ARG A 145 -9.30 4.94 -10.45
CA ARG A 145 -9.44 6.33 -9.99
C ARG A 145 -10.91 6.72 -9.85
N PRO A 146 -11.25 7.54 -8.85
CA PRO A 146 -12.60 8.06 -8.71
C PRO A 146 -12.94 9.02 -9.85
N THR A 147 -14.21 9.18 -10.11
CA THR A 147 -14.71 10.33 -10.87
C THR A 147 -14.54 11.59 -10.04
N VAL A 148 -14.03 12.66 -10.62
CA VAL A 148 -13.82 13.94 -9.95
C VAL A 148 -14.94 14.90 -10.36
N ALA A 149 -15.79 15.32 -9.43
CA ALA A 149 -16.82 16.33 -9.71
C ALA A 149 -16.36 17.69 -9.17
N ILE A 150 -16.15 18.65 -10.07
CA ILE A 150 -15.89 20.06 -9.73
C ILE A 150 -17.22 20.78 -9.73
N VAL A 151 -17.67 21.13 -8.53
CA VAL A 151 -18.98 21.78 -8.32
C VAL A 151 -18.78 23.27 -8.16
N GLN A 152 -19.41 24.06 -9.00
CA GLN A 152 -19.48 25.50 -8.88
C GLN A 152 -20.90 25.91 -8.46
N VAL A 153 -21.00 26.68 -7.37
CA VAL A 153 -22.27 27.20 -6.87
C VAL A 153 -22.39 28.66 -7.23
N VAL A 154 -23.39 28.97 -8.02
CA VAL A 154 -23.73 30.37 -8.39
C VAL A 154 -24.56 30.97 -7.26
N ARG A 155 -24.04 32.01 -6.60
CA ARG A 155 -24.71 32.71 -5.48
C ARG A 155 -25.50 33.91 -6.01
N PRO A 156 -26.72 34.11 -5.53
CA PRO A 156 -27.42 35.39 -5.74
C PRO A 156 -26.64 36.54 -5.09
N LYS A 157 -26.75 37.73 -5.69
CA LYS A 157 -26.10 38.92 -5.11
C LYS A 157 -26.78 39.30 -3.78
N GLY A 158 -26.00 39.53 -2.75
CA GLY A 158 -26.45 40.04 -1.44
C GLY A 158 -26.65 39.03 -0.32
N GLU A 159 -26.21 37.79 -0.49
CA GLU A 159 -26.38 36.77 0.55
C GLU A 159 -25.29 36.72 1.62
N PRO A 160 -25.66 36.31 2.88
CA PRO A 160 -24.74 36.22 3.99
C PRO A 160 -23.68 35.12 3.78
N ARG A 161 -22.53 35.27 4.48
CA ARG A 161 -21.30 34.48 4.33
C ARG A 161 -21.36 33.01 4.78
N ALA A 162 -22.47 32.50 5.30
CA ALA A 162 -22.58 31.09 5.68
C ALA A 162 -22.42 30.22 4.42
N ALA A 163 -21.26 29.55 4.31
CA ALA A 163 -20.96 28.75 3.15
C ALA A 163 -21.71 27.39 3.25
N PRO A 164 -22.68 27.12 2.38
CA PRO A 164 -23.27 25.78 2.33
C PRO A 164 -22.19 24.77 1.96
N ALA A 165 -22.35 23.55 2.42
CA ALA A 165 -21.56 22.43 1.93
C ALA A 165 -22.24 21.78 0.72
N VAL A 166 -21.47 21.10 -0.10
CA VAL A 166 -21.97 20.27 -1.18
C VAL A 166 -21.97 18.81 -0.73
N ARG A 167 -23.06 18.12 -1.02
CA ARG A 167 -23.22 16.70 -0.73
C ARG A 167 -23.50 15.95 -2.02
N ALA A 168 -22.80 14.83 -2.21
CA ALA A 168 -23.13 13.86 -3.24
C ALA A 168 -23.66 12.58 -2.59
N VAL A 169 -24.70 12.01 -3.17
CA VAL A 169 -25.25 10.70 -2.80
C VAL A 169 -25.22 9.82 -4.04
N CYS A 170 -24.58 8.66 -3.94
CA CYS A 170 -24.46 7.71 -5.04
C CYS A 170 -25.23 6.44 -4.76
N ALA A 171 -25.87 5.87 -5.78
CA ALA A 171 -26.62 4.63 -5.67
C ALA A 171 -25.73 3.44 -5.33
N ALA A 172 -26.29 2.43 -4.70
CA ALA A 172 -25.67 1.12 -4.55
C ALA A 172 -25.42 0.48 -5.93
N VAL A 173 -24.45 -0.43 -6.02
CA VAL A 173 -24.21 -1.18 -7.27
C VAL A 173 -25.40 -2.10 -7.52
N PRO A 174 -25.97 -2.10 -8.74
CA PRO A 174 -27.02 -3.05 -9.10
C PRO A 174 -26.53 -4.50 -8.91
N GLY A 175 -27.26 -5.30 -8.15
CA GLY A 175 -26.93 -6.70 -7.89
C GLY A 175 -26.23 -6.97 -6.53
N GLU A 176 -25.69 -5.98 -5.86
CA GLU A 176 -25.19 -6.08 -4.50
C GLU A 176 -26.27 -5.63 -3.51
N SER A 177 -27.05 -6.57 -2.97
CA SER A 177 -28.17 -6.28 -2.05
C SER A 177 -27.75 -5.63 -0.72
N SER A 178 -26.46 -5.56 -0.44
CA SER A 178 -25.88 -4.98 0.79
C SER A 178 -24.86 -3.88 0.53
N ALA A 179 -24.69 -3.42 -0.72
CA ALA A 179 -23.71 -2.37 -1.00
C ALA A 179 -24.17 -1.05 -0.37
N PRO A 180 -23.34 -0.43 0.46
CA PRO A 180 -23.70 0.84 1.10
C PRO A 180 -23.91 1.92 0.04
N THR A 181 -24.89 2.77 0.27
CA THR A 181 -25.01 4.04 -0.46
C THR A 181 -23.80 4.89 -0.11
N TRP A 182 -23.08 5.38 -1.12
CA TRP A 182 -21.94 6.24 -0.89
C TRP A 182 -22.39 7.69 -0.72
N GLU A 183 -21.81 8.34 0.26
CA GLU A 183 -22.01 9.77 0.50
C GLU A 183 -20.65 10.47 0.54
N ALA A 184 -20.52 11.56 -0.20
CA ALA A 184 -19.37 12.46 -0.13
C ALA A 184 -19.85 13.87 0.19
N ARG A 185 -19.08 14.60 1.02
CA ARG A 185 -19.35 15.99 1.39
C ARG A 185 -18.07 16.82 1.21
N ALA A 186 -18.24 18.05 0.75
CA ALA A 186 -17.16 19.02 0.65
C ALA A 186 -17.67 20.41 1.00
N GLY A 187 -16.85 21.16 1.74
CA GLY A 187 -17.07 22.59 1.96
C GLY A 187 -16.80 23.39 0.69
N LEU A 188 -17.47 24.53 0.55
CA LEU A 188 -17.22 25.46 -0.55
C LEU A 188 -16.05 26.39 -0.23
N LEU A 189 -15.06 26.42 -1.10
CA LEU A 189 -14.01 27.42 -1.11
C LEU A 189 -14.22 28.30 -2.34
N ASP A 190 -14.45 29.59 -2.14
CA ASP A 190 -14.73 30.56 -3.22
C ASP A 190 -15.86 30.14 -4.18
N GLY A 191 -16.90 29.52 -3.62
CA GLY A 191 -18.04 29.03 -4.40
C GLY A 191 -17.78 27.74 -5.18
N ARG A 192 -16.65 27.08 -4.95
CA ARG A 192 -16.28 25.82 -5.60
C ARG A 192 -16.05 24.71 -4.56
N ALA A 193 -16.37 23.48 -4.96
CA ALA A 193 -16.05 22.29 -4.18
C ALA A 193 -15.58 21.17 -5.12
N THR A 194 -14.68 20.32 -4.63
CA THR A 194 -14.28 19.12 -5.35
C THR A 194 -14.78 17.90 -4.59
N LEU A 195 -15.50 17.03 -5.28
CA LEU A 195 -16.01 15.77 -4.77
C LEU A 195 -15.36 14.61 -5.53
N TYR A 196 -14.95 13.60 -4.80
CA TYR A 196 -14.48 12.34 -5.37
C TYR A 196 -15.61 11.33 -5.30
N LEU A 197 -16.09 10.87 -6.44
CA LEU A 197 -17.24 9.98 -6.57
C LEU A 197 -16.81 8.59 -7.02
N PRO A 198 -17.48 7.52 -6.57
CA PRO A 198 -17.24 6.19 -7.11
C PRO A 198 -17.62 6.18 -8.61
N HIS A 199 -16.69 5.74 -9.46
CA HIS A 199 -16.91 5.66 -10.90
C HIS A 199 -18.06 4.68 -11.25
N GLY A 200 -18.73 4.91 -12.37
CA GLY A 200 -19.81 4.05 -12.87
C GLY A 200 -21.11 4.08 -12.08
N ARG A 201 -21.15 4.73 -10.91
CA ARG A 201 -22.37 4.85 -10.09
C ARG A 201 -23.18 6.07 -10.47
N ALA A 202 -24.50 5.94 -10.34
CA ALA A 202 -25.40 7.08 -10.45
C ALA A 202 -25.32 7.92 -9.18
N CYS A 203 -24.90 9.19 -9.30
CA CYS A 203 -24.75 10.12 -8.18
C CYS A 203 -25.64 11.35 -8.39
N ARG A 204 -26.17 11.90 -7.31
CA ARG A 204 -26.80 13.22 -7.29
C ARG A 204 -26.04 14.14 -6.37
N ILE A 205 -25.84 15.37 -6.80
CA ILE A 205 -25.07 16.38 -6.06
C ILE A 205 -26.04 17.52 -5.70
N GLY A 206 -26.07 17.88 -4.43
CA GLY A 206 -26.93 18.96 -3.92
C GLY A 206 -26.25 19.79 -2.85
N LEU A 207 -26.89 20.89 -2.48
CA LEU A 207 -26.48 21.75 -1.37
C LEU A 207 -27.02 21.20 -0.04
N VAL A 208 -26.22 21.31 1.02
CA VAL A 208 -26.63 20.93 2.39
C VAL A 208 -26.32 22.06 3.35
N ARG A 209 -27.08 22.10 4.45
CA ARG A 209 -26.83 23.05 5.54
C ARG A 209 -25.50 22.75 6.23
N PRO A 210 -24.77 23.76 6.70
CA PRO A 210 -23.46 23.59 7.34
C PRO A 210 -23.51 22.94 8.73
N GLU A 211 -24.66 22.76 9.32
CA GLU A 211 -24.85 22.35 10.73
C GLU A 211 -24.45 20.89 11.06
N LEU A 212 -24.17 20.08 10.07
CA LEU A 212 -23.70 18.70 10.33
C LEU A 212 -22.17 18.65 10.21
N PRO A 213 -21.47 18.12 11.22
CA PRO A 213 -20.02 17.98 11.15
C PRO A 213 -19.63 17.23 9.88
N ALA A 214 -18.67 17.79 9.13
CA ALA A 214 -18.23 17.30 7.82
C ALA A 214 -17.63 15.87 7.84
N ASN A 215 -17.48 15.28 9.02
CA ASN A 215 -16.73 14.06 9.25
C ASN A 215 -17.50 12.95 9.99
N ALA A 216 -18.83 12.93 9.95
CA ALA A 216 -19.54 11.77 10.45
C ALA A 216 -19.59 10.67 9.37
N PRO A 217 -18.65 9.67 9.36
CA PRO A 217 -18.80 8.50 8.54
C PRO A 217 -19.84 7.61 9.23
N GLY A 218 -21.08 7.70 8.81
CA GLY A 218 -22.11 6.75 9.22
C GLY A 218 -22.65 6.02 8.00
N PRO A 219 -22.94 4.71 8.09
CA PRO A 219 -23.76 4.07 7.08
C PRO A 219 -25.11 4.75 7.11
N VAL A 220 -25.41 5.52 6.07
CA VAL A 220 -26.76 6.12 5.91
C VAL A 220 -27.66 4.99 5.45
N SER A 221 -28.30 4.32 6.41
CA SER A 221 -29.44 3.48 6.12
C SER A 221 -30.52 4.36 5.47
N ASP A 222 -31.00 3.97 4.29
CA ASP A 222 -32.08 4.60 3.54
C ASP A 222 -31.87 5.99 2.92
N ALA A 223 -30.64 6.37 2.60
CA ALA A 223 -30.44 7.51 1.72
C ALA A 223 -30.95 7.16 0.30
N ARG A 224 -32.26 7.30 0.08
CA ARG A 224 -32.79 7.44 -1.28
C ARG A 224 -32.02 8.59 -1.92
N LEU A 225 -31.78 8.51 -3.23
CA LEU A 225 -31.22 9.60 -4.05
C LEU A 225 -32.17 10.82 -4.05
N SER A 226 -32.45 11.35 -2.89
CA SER A 226 -33.37 12.45 -2.64
C SER A 226 -32.55 13.57 -2.03
N CYS A 227 -32.62 14.73 -2.64
CA CYS A 227 -31.99 15.94 -2.16
C CYS A 227 -32.94 16.76 -1.24
N GLY A 228 -34.12 16.23 -0.91
CA GLY A 228 -35.14 16.97 -0.23
C GLY A 228 -35.64 18.14 -1.09
N SER A 229 -35.88 19.29 -0.44
CA SER A 229 -36.21 20.56 -1.12
C SER A 229 -35.01 21.32 -1.66
N ALA A 230 -33.79 20.89 -1.33
CA ALA A 230 -32.57 21.56 -1.78
C ALA A 230 -32.27 21.35 -3.27
N PRO A 231 -31.60 22.31 -3.94
CA PRO A 231 -31.22 22.17 -5.34
C PRO A 231 -30.31 20.98 -5.55
N CYS A 232 -30.61 20.19 -6.55
CA CYS A 232 -29.95 18.92 -6.81
C CYS A 232 -29.76 18.73 -8.30
N THR A 233 -28.68 18.08 -8.68
CA THR A 233 -28.47 17.70 -10.07
C THR A 233 -29.39 16.55 -10.47
N PRO A 234 -29.61 16.32 -11.77
CA PRO A 234 -30.03 15.02 -12.28
C PRO A 234 -29.01 13.94 -11.89
N GLU A 235 -29.29 12.70 -12.20
CA GLU A 235 -28.32 11.63 -12.01
C GLU A 235 -27.12 11.84 -12.94
N LEU A 236 -25.93 11.86 -12.31
CA LEU A 236 -24.65 11.96 -12.98
C LEU A 236 -23.94 10.61 -12.89
N ARG A 237 -23.29 10.20 -13.95
CA ARG A 237 -22.42 9.02 -13.96
C ARG A 237 -21.10 9.43 -14.61
N GLY A 238 -20.02 9.19 -13.93
CA GLY A 238 -18.69 9.44 -14.47
C GLY A 238 -17.90 8.13 -14.62
N GLY A 239 -16.99 8.12 -15.57
CA GLY A 239 -16.03 7.05 -15.79
C GLY A 239 -14.84 7.12 -14.83
N VAL A 240 -13.93 6.14 -14.97
CA VAL A 240 -12.69 6.08 -14.20
C VAL A 240 -11.82 7.29 -14.50
N GLY A 241 -11.50 8.08 -13.47
CA GLY A 241 -10.67 9.28 -13.58
C GLY A 241 -11.29 10.43 -14.40
N GLU A 242 -12.57 10.34 -14.76
CA GLU A 242 -13.28 11.39 -15.48
C GLU A 242 -13.51 12.61 -14.61
N GLU A 243 -13.42 13.81 -15.21
CA GLU A 243 -13.72 15.07 -14.55
C GLU A 243 -15.09 15.59 -15.03
N LEU A 244 -16.00 15.81 -14.09
CA LEU A 244 -17.32 16.35 -14.33
C LEU A 244 -17.38 17.80 -13.83
N GLN A 245 -17.81 18.72 -14.70
CA GLN A 245 -18.09 20.11 -14.34
C GLN A 245 -19.57 20.23 -13.99
N VAL A 246 -19.87 20.61 -12.76
CA VAL A 246 -21.24 20.72 -12.24
C VAL A 246 -21.50 22.14 -11.78
N VAL A 247 -22.56 22.77 -12.31
CA VAL A 247 -22.99 24.08 -11.89
C VAL A 247 -24.33 23.95 -11.14
N LEU A 248 -24.30 24.35 -9.87
CA LEU A 248 -25.51 24.47 -9.05
C LEU A 248 -25.92 25.95 -8.99
N ALA A 249 -27.07 26.25 -9.60
CA ALA A 249 -27.68 27.57 -9.55
C ALA A 249 -29.01 27.47 -8.80
N PRO A 250 -29.01 27.56 -7.46
CA PRO A 250 -30.21 27.44 -6.65
C PRO A 250 -31.14 28.61 -6.93
N ASN A 251 -32.44 28.32 -6.94
CA ASN A 251 -33.47 29.33 -6.96
C ASN A 251 -33.40 30.19 -5.67
N PRO A 252 -33.62 31.51 -5.68
CA PRO A 252 -33.64 32.35 -4.49
C PRO A 252 -34.50 31.80 -3.34
N GLU A 253 -35.64 31.20 -3.63
CA GLU A 253 -36.50 30.57 -2.63
C GLU A 253 -35.84 29.36 -1.95
N GLN A 254 -35.05 28.60 -2.68
CA GLN A 254 -34.32 27.43 -2.16
C GLN A 254 -33.14 27.82 -1.27
N TRP A 255 -32.56 29.02 -1.45
CA TRP A 255 -31.56 29.57 -0.58
C TRP A 255 -32.10 29.90 0.82
N GLN A 256 -33.36 30.30 0.94
CA GLN A 256 -33.97 30.61 2.23
C GLN A 256 -34.08 29.36 3.12
N GLU A 257 -34.28 28.20 2.52
CA GLU A 257 -34.29 26.91 3.27
C GLU A 257 -32.90 26.46 3.73
N VAL A 258 -31.83 26.94 3.09
CA VAL A 258 -30.45 26.61 3.40
C VAL A 258 -29.85 27.58 4.45
N ARG A 259 -30.52 28.68 4.78
CA ARG A 259 -30.09 29.60 5.82
C ARG A 259 -30.18 28.93 7.19
N PRO A 260 -29.12 29.04 8.06
CA PRO A 260 -29.27 28.70 9.44
C PRO A 260 -30.40 29.52 10.04
N PRO A 261 -31.17 28.97 11.00
CA PRO A 261 -32.12 29.75 11.74
C PRO A 261 -31.35 30.92 12.35
N VAL A 262 -31.83 32.13 12.09
CA VAL A 262 -31.35 33.32 12.79
C VAL A 262 -31.67 33.04 14.26
N GLU A 263 -30.63 32.85 15.11
CA GLU A 263 -30.83 32.84 16.55
C GLU A 263 -31.52 34.15 16.92
N GLY A 264 -32.77 33.98 17.32
CA GLY A 264 -33.68 35.11 17.53
C GLY A 264 -33.19 36.03 18.63
N ASP A 265 -33.54 37.29 18.47
CA ASP A 265 -33.48 38.37 19.44
C ASP A 265 -33.90 37.94 20.86
#